data_2dedbf5c3118d0e60922a68e6b35f021
#
_entry.id   2dedbf5c3118d0e60922a68e6b35f021
#
_cell.length_a   1.000
_cell.length_b   1.000
_cell.length_c   1.000
_cell.angle_alpha   90.00
_cell.angle_beta   90.00
_cell.angle_gamma   90.00
#
_symmetry.space_group_name_H-M   'P 1'
#
loop_
_entity.id
_entity.type
_entity.pdbx_description
1 polymer ?
#
loop_
_entity_poly.entity_id
_entity_poly.type
_entity_poly.pdbx_seq_one_letter_code
_entity_poly.pdbx_strand_id
1 'polypeptide(L)'
;MIIIEFEVIVKYNGDILRLENELGVGVEILSPIYAIVTSNDEDKLENLINYKEIEYIEKPFILNTQDTQSFSSTGITSFKNRTNLTGEGTIIGIIDSGIDYTLDVFKDDFGKSKILYYWDQSMNNNPPQGFKEGTLYTNEDINKAIKGEVFIPVSITATHGTHVASICSQIA
;
A
#
# COMPACT_ATOMS: atom_id res chain seq x y z
N MET A 1 15.60 6.63 25.66
CA MET A 1 16.57 6.72 24.56
C MET A 1 15.81 6.29 23.33
N ILE A 2 15.58 7.19 22.37
CA ILE A 2 14.91 6.85 21.12
C ILE A 2 15.97 6.14 20.27
N ILE A 3 15.76 4.85 19.98
CA ILE A 3 16.60 4.12 19.04
C ILE A 3 16.05 4.49 17.66
N ILE A 4 16.86 5.17 16.86
CA ILE A 4 16.53 5.42 15.45
C ILE A 4 17.00 4.19 14.68
N GLU A 5 16.08 3.52 14.02
CA GLU A 5 16.37 2.41 13.13
C GLU A 5 16.20 2.90 11.68
N PHE A 6 17.22 2.69 10.87
CA PHE A 6 17.20 2.97 9.44
C PHE A 6 16.86 1.71 8.68
N GLU A 7 16.19 1.85 7.54
CA GLU A 7 15.85 0.72 6.69
C GLU A 7 16.09 1.04 5.21
N VAL A 8 16.41 0.02 4.44
CA VAL A 8 16.51 0.08 2.98
C VAL A 8 15.92 -1.18 2.37
N ILE A 9 15.33 -1.04 1.18
CA ILE A 9 14.95 -2.20 0.36
C ILE A 9 16.13 -2.54 -0.52
N VAL A 10 16.51 -3.80 -0.55
CA VAL A 10 17.59 -4.28 -1.39
C VAL A 10 17.09 -5.31 -2.39
N LYS A 11 17.58 -5.22 -3.63
CA LYS A 11 17.55 -6.32 -4.57
C LYS A 11 18.82 -7.13 -4.38
N TYR A 12 18.65 -8.43 -4.17
CA TYR A 12 19.78 -9.30 -3.84
C TYR A 12 19.82 -10.57 -4.68
N ASN A 13 21.00 -11.21 -4.69
CA ASN A 13 21.24 -12.51 -5.31
C ASN A 13 22.13 -13.35 -4.38
N GLY A 14 21.70 -14.59 -4.11
CA GLY A 14 22.42 -15.50 -3.23
C GLY A 14 21.99 -15.44 -1.77
N ASP A 15 22.92 -15.69 -0.84
CA ASP A 15 22.64 -15.78 0.60
C ASP A 15 22.76 -14.41 1.29
N ILE A 16 21.66 -13.67 1.33
CA ILE A 16 21.62 -12.37 2.00
C ILE A 16 21.66 -12.49 3.53
N LEU A 17 21.16 -13.59 4.11
CA LEU A 17 21.15 -13.78 5.57
C LEU A 17 22.55 -13.81 6.17
N ARG A 18 23.57 -14.10 5.37
CA ARG A 18 24.97 -13.98 5.80
C ARG A 18 25.31 -12.60 6.34
N LEU A 19 24.69 -11.55 5.79
CA LEU A 19 24.95 -10.15 6.17
C LEU A 19 24.47 -9.83 7.59
N GLU A 20 23.48 -10.56 8.13
CA GLU A 20 23.06 -10.40 9.52
C GLU A 20 24.22 -10.63 10.47
N ASN A 21 24.98 -11.73 10.26
CA ASN A 21 26.08 -12.11 11.10
C ASN A 21 27.34 -11.28 10.85
N GLU A 22 27.61 -10.90 9.59
CA GLU A 22 28.82 -10.14 9.24
C GLU A 22 28.75 -8.68 9.67
N LEU A 23 27.58 -8.05 9.50
CA LEU A 23 27.40 -6.61 9.69
C LEU A 23 26.61 -6.27 10.96
N GLY A 24 25.93 -7.24 11.57
CA GLY A 24 25.02 -6.99 12.67
C GLY A 24 23.84 -6.10 12.24
N VAL A 25 23.25 -6.41 11.08
CA VAL A 25 22.03 -5.79 10.54
C VAL A 25 20.86 -6.75 10.67
N GLY A 26 19.63 -6.22 10.64
CA GLY A 26 18.44 -7.06 10.49
C GLY A 26 18.15 -7.33 9.03
N VAL A 27 17.68 -8.52 8.68
CA VAL A 27 17.26 -8.86 7.30
C VAL A 27 15.89 -9.48 7.30
N GLU A 28 14.94 -8.88 6.60
CA GLU A 28 13.60 -9.43 6.36
C GLU A 28 13.43 -9.76 4.88
N ILE A 29 13.25 -11.05 4.55
CA ILE A 29 13.07 -11.51 3.18
C ILE A 29 11.65 -11.23 2.72
N LEU A 30 11.49 -10.38 1.69
CA LEU A 30 10.20 -10.08 1.06
C LEU A 30 9.88 -11.04 -0.08
N SER A 31 10.89 -11.45 -0.83
CA SER A 31 10.78 -12.34 -1.99
C SER A 31 12.12 -13.02 -2.28
N PRO A 32 12.20 -13.95 -3.25
CA PRO A 32 13.48 -14.56 -3.63
C PRO A 32 14.57 -13.60 -4.09
N ILE A 33 14.22 -12.34 -4.39
CA ILE A 33 15.15 -11.34 -4.93
C ILE A 33 15.08 -9.99 -4.20
N TYR A 34 14.18 -9.80 -3.22
CA TYR A 34 14.05 -8.57 -2.45
C TYR A 34 14.01 -8.85 -0.96
N ALA A 35 14.67 -7.98 -0.19
CA ALA A 35 14.65 -7.97 1.27
C ALA A 35 14.67 -6.54 1.81
N ILE A 36 14.20 -6.37 3.05
CA ILE A 36 14.44 -5.17 3.85
C ILE A 36 15.68 -5.43 4.70
N VAL A 37 16.59 -4.46 4.74
CA VAL A 37 17.74 -4.50 5.65
C VAL A 37 17.64 -3.31 6.60
N THR A 38 17.73 -3.58 7.91
CA THR A 38 17.61 -2.59 8.97
C THR A 38 18.91 -2.46 9.77
N SER A 39 19.20 -1.24 10.24
CA SER A 39 20.36 -0.97 11.10
C SER A 39 20.15 0.31 11.91
N ASN A 40 20.76 0.37 13.08
CA ASN A 40 20.88 1.62 13.87
C ASN A 40 22.01 2.54 13.36
N ASP A 41 22.75 2.09 12.34
CA ASP A 41 23.89 2.77 11.75
C ASP A 41 23.65 2.92 10.24
N GLU A 42 23.39 4.15 9.78
CA GLU A 42 23.07 4.44 8.39
C GLU A 42 24.28 4.13 7.45
N ASP A 43 25.50 4.34 7.91
CA ASP A 43 26.71 4.06 7.12
C ASP A 43 26.83 2.59 6.74
N LYS A 44 26.33 1.68 7.60
CA LYS A 44 26.28 0.24 7.27
C LYS A 44 25.34 -0.04 6.10
N LEU A 45 24.19 0.63 6.06
CA LEU A 45 23.22 0.46 4.98
C LEU A 45 23.74 1.04 3.65
N GLU A 46 24.43 2.17 3.68
CA GLU A 46 25.04 2.75 2.48
C GLU A 46 26.15 1.87 1.91
N ASN A 47 26.91 1.21 2.78
CA ASN A 47 28.01 0.31 2.38
C ASN A 47 27.53 -1.06 1.87
N LEU A 48 26.26 -1.41 1.99
CA LEU A 48 25.70 -2.68 1.50
C LEU A 48 25.96 -2.89 0.00
N ILE A 49 26.01 -1.84 -0.80
CA ILE A 49 26.24 -1.94 -2.25
C ILE A 49 27.61 -2.56 -2.60
N ASN A 50 28.55 -2.57 -1.67
CA ASN A 50 29.86 -3.17 -1.86
C ASN A 50 29.87 -4.71 -1.67
N TYR A 51 28.77 -5.27 -1.23
CA TYR A 51 28.63 -6.72 -1.05
C TYR A 51 28.11 -7.36 -2.35
N LYS A 52 28.74 -8.46 -2.74
CA LYS A 52 28.43 -9.14 -4.00
C LYS A 52 27.00 -9.68 -4.10
N GLU A 53 26.35 -9.88 -2.95
CA GLU A 53 24.97 -10.30 -2.86
C GLU A 53 23.98 -9.16 -3.18
N ILE A 54 24.41 -7.91 -3.11
CA ILE A 54 23.54 -6.73 -3.30
C ILE A 54 23.67 -6.23 -4.74
N GLU A 55 22.56 -6.26 -5.47
CA GLU A 55 22.48 -5.75 -6.83
C GLU A 55 22.02 -4.29 -6.88
N TYR A 56 21.15 -3.89 -5.96
CA TYR A 56 20.54 -2.57 -5.91
C TYR A 56 20.06 -2.25 -4.51
N ILE A 57 20.12 -0.97 -4.12
CA ILE A 57 19.60 -0.44 -2.85
C ILE A 57 18.62 0.67 -3.17
N GLU A 58 17.42 0.58 -2.59
CA GLU A 58 16.42 1.63 -2.63
C GLU A 58 16.22 2.20 -1.22
N LYS A 59 16.48 3.51 -1.08
CA LYS A 59 16.19 4.22 0.16
C LYS A 59 14.69 4.53 0.20
N PRO A 60 14.04 4.41 1.36
CA PRO A 60 12.64 4.81 1.49
C PRO A 60 12.49 6.30 1.19
N PHE A 61 11.52 6.65 0.35
CA PHE A 61 11.18 8.03 0.05
C PHE A 61 9.94 8.44 0.82
N ILE A 62 9.98 9.63 1.42
CA ILE A 62 8.75 10.28 1.90
C ILE A 62 8.01 10.77 0.65
N LEU A 63 6.96 10.05 0.27
CA LEU A 63 6.08 10.46 -0.81
C LEU A 63 5.14 11.55 -0.30
N ASN A 64 5.27 12.76 -0.84
CA ASN A 64 4.31 13.83 -0.62
C ASN A 64 3.23 13.76 -1.71
N THR A 65 1.97 13.98 -1.29
CA THR A 65 0.81 13.95 -2.17
C THR A 65 0.84 15.09 -3.19
N GLN A 66 0.66 14.77 -4.46
CA GLN A 66 0.48 15.77 -5.52
C GLN A 66 -0.95 15.79 -6.03
N ASP A 67 -1.48 16.99 -6.28
CA ASP A 67 -2.89 17.28 -6.53
C ASP A 67 -3.28 17.21 -8.03
N THR A 68 -4.55 17.23 -8.27
CA THR A 68 -5.49 16.74 -9.26
C THR A 68 -5.62 17.52 -10.58
N GLN A 69 -4.67 18.25 -11.08
CA GLN A 69 -4.80 18.90 -12.42
C GLN A 69 -4.47 17.98 -13.62
N SER A 70 -4.40 16.67 -13.38
CA SER A 70 -3.79 15.72 -14.31
C SER A 70 -4.68 15.22 -15.46
N PHE A 71 -6.01 15.22 -15.33
CA PHE A 71 -6.90 14.54 -16.30
C PHE A 71 -6.93 15.19 -17.69
N SER A 72 -6.89 16.53 -17.77
CA SER A 72 -6.91 17.24 -19.04
C SER A 72 -5.56 17.21 -19.74
N SER A 73 -4.47 17.27 -18.96
CA SER A 73 -3.09 17.29 -19.49
C SER A 73 -2.61 15.91 -19.96
N THR A 74 -3.16 14.83 -19.39
CA THR A 74 -2.81 13.44 -19.78
C THR A 74 -3.57 12.91 -20.98
N GLY A 75 -4.58 13.63 -21.46
CA GLY A 75 -5.40 13.22 -22.60
C GLY A 75 -6.37 12.06 -22.31
N ILE A 76 -6.58 11.70 -21.05
CA ILE A 76 -7.49 10.59 -20.64
C ILE A 76 -8.91 10.83 -21.14
N THR A 77 -9.43 12.04 -21.01
CA THR A 77 -10.79 12.39 -21.50
C THR A 77 -10.92 12.13 -22.99
N SER A 78 -9.93 12.56 -23.78
CA SER A 78 -9.93 12.33 -25.24
C SER A 78 -9.80 10.86 -25.58
N PHE A 79 -9.02 10.11 -24.80
CA PHE A 79 -8.88 8.66 -24.97
C PHE A 79 -10.20 7.93 -24.70
N LYS A 80 -10.86 8.20 -23.56
CA LYS A 80 -12.17 7.61 -23.20
C LYS A 80 -13.22 7.88 -24.28
N ASN A 81 -13.32 9.13 -24.76
CA ASN A 81 -14.28 9.52 -25.80
C ASN A 81 -14.04 8.80 -27.14
N ARG A 82 -12.78 8.47 -27.45
CA ARG A 82 -12.41 7.80 -28.69
C ARG A 82 -12.57 6.29 -28.63
N THR A 83 -12.36 5.69 -27.46
CA THR A 83 -12.29 4.22 -27.30
C THR A 83 -13.53 3.62 -26.65
N ASN A 84 -14.38 4.42 -26.02
CA ASN A 84 -15.48 4.00 -25.14
C ASN A 84 -15.05 3.07 -24.00
N LEU A 85 -13.76 3.05 -23.65
CA LEU A 85 -13.27 2.28 -22.52
C LEU A 85 -13.60 3.00 -21.21
N THR A 86 -14.28 2.31 -20.32
CA THR A 86 -14.75 2.87 -19.03
C THR A 86 -13.90 2.40 -17.85
N GLY A 87 -13.12 1.33 -18.01
CA GLY A 87 -12.45 0.64 -16.90
C GLY A 87 -13.31 -0.43 -16.23
N GLU A 88 -14.55 -0.65 -16.70
CA GLU A 88 -15.43 -1.68 -16.15
C GLU A 88 -14.73 -3.05 -16.10
N GLY A 89 -14.84 -3.75 -14.96
CA GLY A 89 -14.19 -5.03 -14.72
C GLY A 89 -12.71 -4.92 -14.30
N THR A 90 -12.15 -3.71 -14.21
CA THR A 90 -10.77 -3.51 -13.74
C THR A 90 -10.76 -3.41 -12.22
N ILE A 91 -9.82 -4.13 -11.57
CA ILE A 91 -9.57 -4.02 -10.13
C ILE A 91 -8.41 -3.06 -9.91
N ILE A 92 -8.59 -2.06 -9.05
CA ILE A 92 -7.56 -1.10 -8.67
C ILE A 92 -7.16 -1.38 -7.23
N GLY A 93 -5.86 -1.62 -6.99
CA GLY A 93 -5.28 -1.70 -5.66
C GLY A 93 -4.74 -0.32 -5.24
N ILE A 94 -5.09 0.12 -4.03
CA ILE A 94 -4.66 1.40 -3.45
C ILE A 94 -3.97 1.12 -2.13
N ILE A 95 -2.74 1.62 -1.96
CA ILE A 95 -1.98 1.56 -0.71
C ILE A 95 -1.86 2.98 -0.20
N ASP A 96 -2.51 3.29 0.92
CA ASP A 96 -2.61 4.65 1.42
C ASP A 96 -2.96 4.68 2.93
N SER A 97 -3.25 5.85 3.47
CA SER A 97 -3.55 6.10 4.89
C SER A 97 -4.88 5.51 5.41
N GLY A 98 -5.62 4.80 4.58
CA GLY A 98 -6.94 4.23 4.87
C GLY A 98 -8.04 4.83 4.00
N ILE A 99 -9.28 4.45 4.27
CA ILE A 99 -10.45 4.87 3.49
C ILE A 99 -11.66 5.10 4.38
N ASP A 100 -12.41 6.16 4.10
CA ASP A 100 -13.79 6.31 4.61
C ASP A 100 -14.76 5.62 3.64
N TYR A 101 -14.94 4.33 3.87
CA TYR A 101 -15.80 3.46 3.04
C TYR A 101 -17.29 3.82 3.11
N THR A 102 -17.69 4.70 4.05
CA THR A 102 -19.09 5.06 4.26
C THR A 102 -19.63 6.06 3.23
N LEU A 103 -18.72 6.74 2.51
CA LEU A 103 -19.08 7.77 1.53
C LEU A 103 -19.80 7.18 0.32
N ASP A 104 -20.76 7.94 -0.23
CA ASP A 104 -21.59 7.48 -1.36
C ASP A 104 -20.79 7.24 -2.64
N VAL A 105 -19.65 7.90 -2.83
CA VAL A 105 -18.76 7.69 -3.98
C VAL A 105 -18.26 6.24 -4.10
N PHE A 106 -18.23 5.51 -2.98
CA PHE A 106 -17.82 4.10 -2.93
C PHE A 106 -19.00 3.12 -2.95
N LYS A 107 -20.20 3.61 -3.24
CA LYS A 107 -21.41 2.79 -3.34
C LYS A 107 -21.93 2.77 -4.77
N ASP A 108 -22.55 1.67 -5.13
CA ASP A 108 -23.32 1.54 -6.36
C ASP A 108 -24.71 2.20 -6.20
N ASP A 109 -25.51 2.20 -7.28
CA ASP A 109 -26.87 2.76 -7.31
C ASP A 109 -27.83 2.05 -6.34
N PHE A 110 -27.47 0.89 -5.80
CA PHE A 110 -28.25 0.13 -4.82
C PHE A 110 -27.74 0.34 -3.40
N GLY A 111 -26.78 1.23 -3.18
CA GLY A 111 -26.17 1.51 -1.89
C GLY A 111 -25.20 0.45 -1.39
N LYS A 112 -24.77 -0.48 -2.25
CA LYS A 112 -23.77 -1.49 -1.91
C LYS A 112 -22.36 -0.97 -2.19
N SER A 113 -21.40 -1.41 -1.38
CA SER A 113 -20.01 -1.02 -1.54
C SER A 113 -19.41 -1.56 -2.84
N LYS A 114 -18.71 -0.69 -3.58
CA LYS A 114 -17.83 -1.03 -4.71
C LYS A 114 -16.48 -1.60 -4.24
N ILE A 115 -16.13 -1.43 -2.95
CA ILE A 115 -14.86 -1.91 -2.39
C ILE A 115 -14.93 -3.42 -2.24
N LEU A 116 -14.02 -4.15 -2.88
CA LEU A 116 -13.96 -5.61 -2.83
C LEU A 116 -13.30 -6.10 -1.53
N TYR A 117 -12.18 -5.48 -1.15
CA TYR A 117 -11.41 -5.80 0.03
C TYR A 117 -10.83 -4.52 0.63
N TYR A 118 -10.78 -4.47 1.97
CA TYR A 118 -10.08 -3.45 2.72
C TYR A 118 -9.17 -4.14 3.75
N TRP A 119 -7.87 -3.95 3.62
CA TRP A 119 -6.89 -4.46 4.56
C TRP A 119 -6.41 -3.31 5.45
N ASP A 120 -6.92 -3.26 6.67
CA ASP A 120 -6.52 -2.29 7.69
C ASP A 120 -5.30 -2.83 8.45
N GLN A 121 -4.14 -2.24 8.20
CA GLN A 121 -2.88 -2.63 8.83
C GLN A 121 -2.70 -2.03 10.24
N SER A 122 -3.57 -1.12 10.68
CA SER A 122 -3.56 -0.58 12.04
C SER A 122 -4.23 -1.49 13.08
N MET A 123 -5.01 -2.46 12.61
CA MET A 123 -5.76 -3.41 13.44
C MET A 123 -5.22 -4.82 13.19
N ASN A 124 -5.05 -5.61 14.24
CA ASN A 124 -4.45 -6.95 14.11
C ASN A 124 -5.39 -8.06 14.59
N ASN A 125 -6.54 -8.24 13.93
CA ASN A 125 -7.56 -9.22 14.32
C ASN A 125 -7.74 -10.38 13.33
N ASN A 126 -7.57 -10.13 12.03
CA ASN A 126 -7.81 -11.12 10.99
C ASN A 126 -6.90 -10.84 9.77
N PRO A 127 -5.62 -11.15 9.85
CA PRO A 127 -4.69 -10.89 8.75
C PRO A 127 -5.04 -11.71 7.50
N PRO A 128 -4.76 -11.18 6.29
CA PRO A 128 -4.92 -11.94 5.05
C PRO A 128 -4.03 -13.18 5.05
N GLN A 129 -4.42 -14.18 4.27
CA GLN A 129 -3.63 -15.40 4.14
C GLN A 129 -2.20 -15.11 3.67
N GLY A 130 -1.20 -15.59 4.41
CA GLY A 130 0.22 -15.38 4.12
C GLY A 130 0.82 -14.15 4.82
N PHE A 131 0.01 -13.35 5.52
CA PHE A 131 0.46 -12.21 6.31
C PHE A 131 0.27 -12.48 7.81
N LYS A 132 1.03 -11.76 8.64
CA LYS A 132 0.97 -11.92 10.10
C LYS A 132 0.18 -10.80 10.77
N GLU A 133 -0.05 -9.70 10.06
CA GLU A 133 -0.58 -8.46 10.60
C GLU A 133 -1.76 -7.94 9.80
N GLY A 134 -2.51 -7.03 10.41
CA GLY A 134 -3.65 -6.38 9.81
C GLY A 134 -4.97 -7.08 10.05
N THR A 135 -6.03 -6.48 9.52
CA THR A 135 -7.38 -7.04 9.50
C THR A 135 -7.94 -6.89 8.09
N LEU A 136 -8.25 -8.01 7.47
CA LEU A 136 -8.89 -8.03 6.15
C LEU A 136 -10.40 -8.00 6.30
N TYR A 137 -11.02 -7.00 5.70
CA TYR A 137 -12.48 -6.90 5.55
C TYR A 137 -12.87 -7.20 4.11
N THR A 138 -13.84 -8.07 3.94
CA THR A 138 -14.43 -8.40 2.64
C THR A 138 -15.51 -7.40 2.25
N ASN A 139 -15.95 -7.43 1.00
CA ASN A 139 -17.10 -6.64 0.55
C ASN A 139 -18.36 -6.88 1.40
N GLU A 140 -18.57 -8.12 1.85
CA GLU A 140 -19.72 -8.46 2.73
C GLU A 140 -19.59 -7.76 4.09
N ASP A 141 -18.42 -7.76 4.71
CA ASP A 141 -18.17 -7.10 5.99
C ASP A 141 -18.38 -5.58 5.86
N ILE A 142 -17.88 -4.97 4.78
CA ILE A 142 -18.07 -3.55 4.50
C ILE A 142 -19.56 -3.23 4.32
N ASN A 143 -20.31 -4.05 3.59
CA ASN A 143 -21.74 -3.86 3.42
C ASN A 143 -22.52 -4.01 4.73
N LYS A 144 -22.13 -4.92 5.62
CA LYS A 144 -22.69 -5.02 6.97
C LYS A 144 -22.39 -3.77 7.80
N ALA A 145 -21.16 -3.22 7.67
CA ALA A 145 -20.78 -2.00 8.38
C ALA A 145 -21.57 -0.78 7.89
N ILE A 146 -21.79 -0.65 6.58
CA ILE A 146 -22.63 0.41 5.98
C ILE A 146 -24.05 0.36 6.54
N LYS A 147 -24.58 -0.84 6.80
CA LYS A 147 -25.91 -1.04 7.41
C LYS A 147 -25.93 -0.87 8.94
N GLY A 148 -24.76 -0.69 9.56
CA GLY A 148 -24.64 -0.60 11.01
C GLY A 148 -24.74 -1.94 11.74
N GLU A 149 -24.62 -3.08 11.04
CA GLU A 149 -24.68 -4.43 11.62
C GLU A 149 -23.35 -4.82 12.29
N VAL A 150 -22.22 -4.29 11.80
CA VAL A 150 -20.88 -4.46 12.38
C VAL A 150 -20.17 -3.12 12.39
N PHE A 151 -19.12 -3.00 13.21
CA PHE A 151 -18.31 -1.80 13.28
C PHE A 151 -16.93 -2.06 12.61
N ILE A 152 -16.62 -1.27 11.59
CA ILE A 152 -15.28 -1.17 10.99
C ILE A 152 -14.81 0.26 11.25
N PRO A 153 -13.69 0.47 11.95
CA PRO A 153 -13.21 1.81 12.26
C PRO A 153 -12.77 2.55 10.98
N VAL A 154 -13.08 3.84 10.92
CA VAL A 154 -12.53 4.75 9.90
C VAL A 154 -11.44 5.56 10.58
N SER A 155 -10.20 5.48 10.05
CA SER A 155 -9.09 6.25 10.58
C SER A 155 -9.30 7.75 10.35
N ILE A 156 -9.01 8.56 11.38
CA ILE A 156 -9.02 10.03 11.25
C ILE A 156 -7.97 10.54 10.24
N THR A 157 -6.98 9.72 9.90
CA THR A 157 -5.95 10.03 8.90
C THR A 157 -6.32 9.55 7.50
N ALA A 158 -7.47 8.89 7.31
CA ALA A 158 -7.91 8.32 6.05
C ALA A 158 -8.24 9.36 4.94
N THR A 159 -8.10 10.65 5.21
CA THR A 159 -8.49 11.74 4.28
C THR A 159 -7.80 11.62 2.92
N HIS A 160 -6.50 11.36 2.92
CA HIS A 160 -5.73 11.26 1.67
C HIS A 160 -6.13 10.00 0.88
N GLY A 161 -6.08 8.83 1.49
CA GLY A 161 -6.46 7.58 0.84
C GLY A 161 -7.92 7.58 0.35
N THR A 162 -8.83 8.20 1.11
CA THR A 162 -10.22 8.41 0.70
C THR A 162 -10.31 9.28 -0.56
N HIS A 163 -9.53 10.36 -0.63
CA HIS A 163 -9.49 11.23 -1.80
C HIS A 163 -8.96 10.50 -3.04
N VAL A 164 -7.83 9.82 -2.93
CA VAL A 164 -7.23 9.03 -4.03
C VAL A 164 -8.21 7.96 -4.52
N ALA A 165 -8.79 7.20 -3.59
CA ALA A 165 -9.76 6.16 -3.92
C ALA A 165 -11.03 6.73 -4.58
N SER A 166 -11.49 7.91 -4.15
CA SER A 166 -12.68 8.55 -4.72
C SER A 166 -12.49 8.91 -6.20
N ILE A 167 -11.30 9.38 -6.58
CA ILE A 167 -10.97 9.67 -7.99
C ILE A 167 -11.05 8.39 -8.82
N CYS A 168 -10.47 7.29 -8.32
CA CYS A 168 -10.51 6.00 -9.01
C CYS A 168 -11.96 5.47 -9.14
N SER A 169 -12.78 5.62 -8.09
CA SER A 169 -14.16 5.12 -8.05
C SER A 169 -15.13 5.87 -8.95
N GLN A 170 -14.85 7.13 -9.30
CA GLN A 170 -15.68 7.94 -10.22
C GLN A 170 -15.45 7.63 -11.69
N ILE A 171 -14.36 6.92 -12.00
CA ILE A 171 -13.97 6.61 -13.38
C ILE A 171 -14.54 5.26 -13.82
N ALA A 172 -14.95 4.42 -12.89
CA ALA A 172 -15.46 3.08 -13.12
C ALA A 172 -16.99 3.08 -13.30
#